data_c618844d53851fd16c1ae138c893af14
#
_entry.id   c618844d53851fd16c1ae138c893af14
#
_cell.length_a   1.000
_cell.length_b   1.000
_cell.length_c   1.000
_cell.angle_alpha   90.00
_cell.angle_beta   90.00
_cell.angle_gamma   90.00
#
_symmetry.space_group_name_H-M   'P 1'
#
loop_
_entity.id
_entity.type
_entity.pdbx_description
1 polymer ?
#
loop_
_entity_poly.entity_id
_entity_poly.type
_entity_poly.pdbx_seq_one_letter_code
_entity_poly.pdbx_strand_id
1 'polypeptide(L)'
;MSDVADDASPQLGGDLDVVTYDLVSTSNRNIDFVPNGTGTVRAKDGGGTTSAIKIAGKDSIWIPSTAITPTVSNGCATGTRVETTSGRPDLDVLDFDASSDEHAQFSIAFPKSWNASTITFQVFWTTTATDTDGVAFALQGVAVSNDDTIDVAYGTPIVVTDDNGGAAEDCMVTAESSAVTIAGSPGDDELCFFRIFRDVSDGNDDMTEDARLLGVKLFFTTDSANDA
;
A
#
# COMPACT_ATOMS: atom_id res chain seq x y z
N MET A 1 -18.03 -20.43 -44.54
CA MET A 1 -17.75 -20.81 -43.14
C MET A 1 -18.99 -20.38 -42.36
N SER A 2 -19.70 -21.33 -41.75
CA SER A 2 -20.78 -20.96 -40.80
C SER A 2 -20.13 -20.25 -39.61
N ASP A 3 -20.77 -19.22 -39.11
CA ASP A 3 -20.33 -18.47 -37.95
C ASP A 3 -20.27 -19.42 -36.72
N VAL A 4 -19.24 -19.30 -35.88
CA VAL A 4 -19.15 -20.06 -34.60
C VAL A 4 -20.37 -19.78 -33.72
N ALA A 5 -21.06 -18.64 -33.92
CA ALA A 5 -22.29 -18.29 -33.22
C ALA A 5 -23.49 -19.23 -33.54
N ASP A 6 -23.46 -19.88 -34.70
CA ASP A 6 -24.56 -20.79 -35.14
C ASP A 6 -24.38 -22.24 -34.63
N ASP A 7 -23.24 -22.54 -34.01
CA ASP A 7 -22.95 -23.85 -33.48
C ASP A 7 -23.21 -23.89 -31.98
N ALA A 8 -24.15 -24.71 -31.55
CA ALA A 8 -24.49 -24.91 -30.14
C ALA A 8 -23.38 -25.62 -29.32
N SER A 9 -22.38 -26.21 -29.99
CA SER A 9 -21.26 -26.94 -29.38
C SER A 9 -20.00 -26.79 -30.22
N PRO A 10 -19.50 -25.59 -30.42
CA PRO A 10 -18.36 -25.34 -31.28
C PRO A 10 -17.11 -26.04 -30.75
N GLN A 11 -16.44 -26.83 -31.60
CA GLN A 11 -15.18 -27.50 -31.28
C GLN A 11 -14.08 -26.97 -32.21
N LEU A 12 -12.99 -26.52 -31.62
CA LEU A 12 -11.79 -26.19 -32.36
C LEU A 12 -10.94 -27.45 -32.51
N GLY A 13 -10.68 -27.88 -33.73
CA GLY A 13 -9.82 -29.04 -34.03
C GLY A 13 -8.32 -28.76 -33.85
N GLY A 14 -7.96 -27.61 -33.37
CA GLY A 14 -6.60 -27.13 -33.11
C GLY A 14 -6.58 -25.93 -32.18
N ASP A 15 -5.44 -25.28 -32.09
CA ASP A 15 -5.27 -24.10 -31.24
C ASP A 15 -6.07 -22.89 -31.75
N LEU A 16 -6.61 -22.09 -30.84
CA LEU A 16 -7.19 -20.79 -31.17
C LEU A 16 -6.08 -19.74 -31.21
N ASP A 17 -5.72 -19.30 -32.41
CA ASP A 17 -4.84 -18.15 -32.62
C ASP A 17 -5.67 -16.89 -32.82
N VAL A 18 -5.59 -15.97 -31.88
CA VAL A 18 -6.28 -14.67 -31.92
C VAL A 18 -5.43 -13.57 -32.55
N VAL A 19 -4.20 -13.87 -32.97
CA VAL A 19 -3.22 -12.99 -33.62
C VAL A 19 -2.98 -11.72 -32.78
N THR A 20 -3.60 -10.59 -33.17
CA THR A 20 -3.48 -9.28 -32.49
C THR A 20 -4.77 -8.84 -31.81
N TYR A 21 -5.74 -9.74 -31.70
CA TYR A 21 -7.04 -9.46 -31.07
C TYR A 21 -7.13 -10.10 -29.70
N ASP A 22 -8.01 -9.58 -28.87
CA ASP A 22 -8.27 -10.06 -27.52
C ASP A 22 -9.45 -11.04 -27.48
N LEU A 23 -9.47 -11.91 -26.48
CA LEU A 23 -10.68 -12.61 -26.06
C LEU A 23 -11.47 -11.69 -25.13
N VAL A 24 -12.61 -11.21 -25.60
CA VAL A 24 -13.44 -10.26 -24.85
C VAL A 24 -14.84 -10.81 -24.60
N SER A 25 -15.43 -10.42 -23.49
CA SER A 25 -16.84 -10.60 -23.23
C SER A 25 -17.56 -9.25 -23.31
N THR A 26 -18.84 -9.27 -23.65
CA THR A 26 -19.71 -8.08 -23.66
C THR A 26 -20.77 -8.21 -22.55
N SER A 27 -21.37 -7.08 -22.17
CA SER A 27 -22.50 -7.08 -21.22
C SER A 27 -22.17 -7.63 -19.83
N ASN A 28 -20.98 -7.33 -19.29
CA ASN A 28 -20.51 -7.72 -17.96
C ASN A 28 -20.51 -9.26 -17.71
N ARG A 29 -20.22 -10.06 -18.74
CA ARG A 29 -20.08 -11.51 -18.61
C ARG A 29 -18.64 -11.89 -18.33
N ASN A 30 -18.47 -12.99 -17.59
CA ASN A 30 -17.14 -13.57 -17.34
C ASN A 30 -16.60 -14.23 -18.63
N ILE A 31 -15.29 -14.41 -18.68
CA ILE A 31 -14.60 -15.35 -19.55
C ILE A 31 -14.11 -16.48 -18.64
N ASP A 32 -14.76 -17.65 -18.70
CA ASP A 32 -14.44 -18.79 -17.85
C ASP A 32 -13.60 -19.81 -18.62
N PHE A 33 -12.42 -20.15 -18.06
CA PHE A 33 -11.59 -21.24 -18.54
C PHE A 33 -11.81 -22.45 -17.63
N VAL A 34 -12.56 -23.45 -18.10
CA VAL A 34 -12.95 -24.62 -17.30
C VAL A 34 -12.26 -25.88 -17.84
N PRO A 35 -11.07 -26.24 -17.31
CA PRO A 35 -10.40 -27.48 -17.70
C PRO A 35 -11.22 -28.70 -17.30
N ASN A 36 -11.19 -29.73 -18.13
CA ASN A 36 -11.85 -30.99 -17.83
C ASN A 36 -11.01 -31.90 -16.91
N GLY A 37 -11.64 -32.55 -15.96
CA GLY A 37 -11.03 -33.53 -15.05
C GLY A 37 -9.92 -32.95 -14.19
N THR A 38 -8.71 -33.47 -14.28
CA THR A 38 -7.52 -33.00 -13.55
C THR A 38 -6.70 -31.96 -14.32
N GLY A 39 -7.24 -31.41 -15.41
CA GLY A 39 -6.58 -30.35 -16.19
C GLY A 39 -6.40 -29.07 -15.39
N THR A 40 -5.49 -28.21 -15.84
CA THR A 40 -5.19 -26.90 -15.25
C THR A 40 -5.14 -25.84 -16.32
N VAL A 41 -5.49 -24.59 -15.96
CA VAL A 41 -5.22 -23.43 -16.81
C VAL A 41 -3.74 -23.05 -16.62
N ARG A 42 -3.00 -22.94 -17.74
CA ARG A 42 -1.58 -22.61 -17.73
C ARG A 42 -1.30 -21.46 -18.69
N ALA A 43 -0.52 -20.50 -18.27
CA ALA A 43 0.14 -19.57 -19.17
C ALA A 43 1.52 -20.15 -19.58
N LYS A 44 1.81 -20.14 -20.88
CA LYS A 44 3.10 -20.60 -21.42
C LYS A 44 3.59 -19.62 -22.47
N ASP A 45 4.91 -19.44 -22.54
CA ASP A 45 5.54 -18.77 -23.67
C ASP A 45 5.66 -19.73 -24.89
N GLY A 46 6.10 -19.20 -26.03
CA GLY A 46 6.29 -19.98 -27.24
C GLY A 46 7.37 -21.07 -27.12
N GLY A 47 8.23 -21.05 -26.11
CA GLY A 47 9.23 -22.05 -25.77
C GLY A 47 8.70 -23.20 -24.90
N GLY A 48 7.43 -23.16 -24.52
CA GLY A 48 6.78 -24.17 -23.68
C GLY A 48 7.05 -24.04 -22.19
N THR A 49 7.75 -22.99 -21.76
CA THR A 49 7.97 -22.64 -20.37
C THR A 49 6.69 -22.03 -19.79
N THR A 50 6.34 -22.36 -18.54
CA THR A 50 5.19 -21.74 -17.87
C THR A 50 5.54 -20.31 -17.55
N SER A 51 4.77 -19.36 -18.10
CA SER A 51 4.88 -17.94 -17.79
C SER A 51 3.90 -17.53 -16.70
N ALA A 52 4.21 -16.48 -15.97
CA ALA A 52 3.29 -15.95 -14.98
C ALA A 52 2.06 -15.34 -15.65
N ILE A 53 0.89 -15.58 -15.06
CA ILE A 53 -0.32 -14.81 -15.39
C ILE A 53 -0.19 -13.49 -14.62
N LYS A 54 0.02 -12.39 -15.35
CA LYS A 54 0.04 -11.06 -14.75
C LYS A 54 -1.38 -10.66 -14.38
N ILE A 55 -1.62 -10.52 -13.09
CA ILE A 55 -2.88 -9.97 -12.55
C ILE A 55 -2.54 -8.55 -12.08
N ALA A 56 -2.85 -7.57 -12.91
CA ALA A 56 -2.74 -6.18 -12.48
C ALA A 56 -3.77 -5.90 -11.40
N GLY A 57 -3.31 -5.33 -10.29
CA GLY A 57 -4.17 -5.01 -9.16
C GLY A 57 -3.44 -4.16 -8.13
N LYS A 58 -4.16 -3.76 -7.09
CA LYS A 58 -3.62 -3.05 -5.95
C LYS A 58 -3.70 -3.98 -4.73
N ASP A 59 -2.61 -4.12 -4.02
CA ASP A 59 -2.52 -4.85 -2.75
C ASP A 59 -2.11 -3.90 -1.63
N SER A 60 -2.17 -4.34 -0.38
CA SER A 60 -1.86 -3.48 0.76
C SER A 60 -1.09 -4.20 1.85
N ILE A 61 -0.24 -3.44 2.55
CA ILE A 61 0.48 -3.87 3.74
C ILE A 61 0.07 -2.97 4.90
N TRP A 62 -0.33 -3.56 6.03
CA TRP A 62 -0.60 -2.85 7.27
C TRP A 62 0.66 -2.82 8.14
N ILE A 63 1.07 -1.62 8.54
CA ILE A 63 2.19 -1.36 9.46
C ILE A 63 1.60 -0.76 10.74
N PRO A 64 1.42 -1.54 11.81
CA PRO A 64 0.93 -1.02 13.08
C PRO A 64 1.96 -0.09 13.73
N SER A 65 1.52 0.83 14.59
CA SER A 65 2.39 1.74 15.36
C SER A 65 3.51 1.00 16.11
N THR A 66 3.24 -0.21 16.57
CA THR A 66 4.22 -1.07 17.28
C THR A 66 5.39 -1.56 16.40
N ALA A 67 5.24 -1.49 15.08
CA ALA A 67 6.30 -1.80 14.10
C ALA A 67 7.02 -0.53 13.61
N ILE A 68 6.63 0.63 14.08
CA ILE A 68 7.17 1.94 13.74
C ILE A 68 7.95 2.45 14.95
N THR A 69 9.12 3.02 14.74
CA THR A 69 9.98 3.51 15.82
C THR A 69 10.30 4.99 15.65
N PRO A 70 10.25 5.80 16.72
CA PRO A 70 10.72 7.18 16.66
C PRO A 70 12.15 7.28 16.14
N THR A 71 12.46 8.30 15.34
CA THR A 71 13.83 8.56 14.90
C THR A 71 14.67 9.08 16.06
N VAL A 72 16.00 8.91 15.98
CA VAL A 72 16.91 9.39 17.03
C VAL A 72 16.91 10.91 17.13
N SER A 73 16.82 11.61 15.98
CA SER A 73 16.72 13.06 15.93
C SER A 73 15.31 13.47 15.55
N ASN A 74 14.72 14.37 16.31
CA ASN A 74 13.33 14.84 16.12
C ASN A 74 12.32 13.69 16.06
N GLY A 75 12.53 12.65 16.87
CA GLY A 75 11.59 11.53 16.96
C GLY A 75 10.35 11.91 17.76
N CYS A 76 9.21 11.39 17.37
CA CYS A 76 7.98 11.48 18.16
C CYS A 76 8.14 10.78 19.53
N ALA A 77 7.15 10.91 20.41
CA ALA A 77 7.17 10.21 21.68
C ALA A 77 7.26 8.70 21.46
N THR A 78 7.99 8.03 22.35
CA THR A 78 8.09 6.54 22.34
C THR A 78 6.73 5.94 22.55
N GLY A 79 6.46 4.79 21.90
CA GLY A 79 5.17 4.13 21.89
C GLY A 79 4.53 4.03 23.27
N THR A 80 3.33 4.56 23.38
CA THR A 80 2.50 4.59 24.58
C THR A 80 1.35 3.61 24.41
N ARG A 81 1.04 2.87 25.47
CA ARG A 81 -0.21 2.10 25.54
C ARG A 81 -1.26 2.92 26.26
N VAL A 82 -2.38 3.12 25.60
CA VAL A 82 -3.53 3.89 26.14
C VAL A 82 -4.69 2.93 26.38
N GLU A 83 -5.17 2.85 27.62
CA GLU A 83 -6.41 2.16 27.95
C GLU A 83 -7.57 3.15 27.71
N THR A 84 -8.52 2.79 26.85
CA THR A 84 -9.71 3.60 26.59
C THR A 84 -10.73 3.44 27.75
N THR A 85 -11.32 2.28 27.86
CA THR A 85 -12.19 1.88 28.98
C THR A 85 -11.89 0.41 29.29
N SER A 86 -11.79 0.03 30.54
CA SER A 86 -11.52 -1.35 30.95
C SER A 86 -12.44 -2.35 30.23
N GLY A 87 -11.83 -3.36 29.58
CA GLY A 87 -12.52 -4.37 28.78
C GLY A 87 -12.84 -3.97 27.35
N ARG A 88 -12.36 -2.82 26.89
CA ARG A 88 -12.39 -2.34 25.49
C ARG A 88 -10.98 -2.38 24.88
N PRO A 89 -10.82 -2.06 23.57
CA PRO A 89 -9.50 -2.04 22.95
C PRO A 89 -8.51 -1.10 23.64
N ASP A 90 -7.33 -1.60 23.98
CA ASP A 90 -6.17 -0.76 24.30
C ASP A 90 -5.49 -0.35 23.01
N LEU A 91 -4.98 0.87 22.97
CA LEU A 91 -4.30 1.44 21.83
C LEU A 91 -2.80 1.46 22.07
N ASP A 92 -2.01 0.91 21.15
CA ASP A 92 -0.59 1.19 21.06
C ASP A 92 -0.39 2.33 20.06
N VAL A 93 0.12 3.47 20.51
CA VAL A 93 0.21 4.70 19.71
C VAL A 93 1.62 5.28 19.71
N LEU A 94 1.91 6.07 18.67
CA LEU A 94 3.03 7.02 18.66
C LEU A 94 2.43 8.43 18.66
N ASP A 95 2.77 9.24 19.65
CA ASP A 95 2.27 10.61 19.80
C ASP A 95 3.20 11.58 19.06
N PHE A 96 2.65 12.37 18.14
CA PHE A 96 3.32 13.42 17.38
C PHE A 96 2.89 14.79 17.87
N ASP A 97 3.84 15.59 18.37
CA ASP A 97 3.63 16.92 18.91
C ASP A 97 3.10 17.90 17.86
N ALA A 98 2.30 18.87 18.30
CA ALA A 98 1.72 19.92 17.45
C ALA A 98 2.65 21.10 17.19
N SER A 99 3.82 21.17 17.82
CA SER A 99 4.71 22.34 17.79
C SER A 99 5.93 22.22 16.88
N SER A 100 6.28 21.02 16.47
CA SER A 100 7.44 20.74 15.62
C SER A 100 7.26 19.45 14.84
N ASP A 101 7.86 19.39 13.65
CA ASP A 101 7.89 18.15 12.87
C ASP A 101 8.60 17.04 13.63
N GLU A 102 7.87 16.02 13.99
CA GLU A 102 8.38 14.82 14.64
C GLU A 102 8.30 13.63 13.70
N HIS A 103 9.27 12.73 13.82
CA HIS A 103 9.50 11.67 12.84
C HIS A 103 9.48 10.29 13.48
N ALA A 104 8.95 9.31 12.72
CA ALA A 104 9.09 7.91 13.02
C ALA A 104 9.43 7.12 11.74
N GLN A 105 10.03 5.96 11.88
CA GLN A 105 10.51 5.17 10.75
C GLN A 105 10.14 3.70 10.88
N PHE A 106 10.01 3.05 9.73
CA PHE A 106 9.87 1.60 9.61
C PHE A 106 10.56 1.13 8.32
N SER A 107 10.71 -0.17 8.18
CA SER A 107 11.25 -0.76 6.96
C SER A 107 10.42 -1.96 6.53
N ILE A 108 10.35 -2.17 5.23
CA ILE A 108 9.72 -3.35 4.62
C ILE A 108 10.56 -3.85 3.45
N ALA A 109 10.50 -5.16 3.21
CA ALA A 109 10.84 -5.75 1.92
C ALA A 109 9.51 -6.06 1.21
N PHE A 110 9.31 -5.50 0.04
CA PHE A 110 8.09 -5.73 -0.73
C PHE A 110 8.02 -7.16 -1.25
N PRO A 111 6.81 -7.72 -1.40
CA PRO A 111 6.65 -9.01 -2.05
C PRO A 111 7.05 -8.92 -3.52
N LYS A 112 7.57 -10.00 -4.09
CA LYS A 112 7.96 -10.07 -5.51
C LYS A 112 6.82 -9.84 -6.51
N SER A 113 5.57 -9.83 -6.05
CA SER A 113 4.42 -9.39 -6.83
C SER A 113 4.35 -7.88 -7.06
N TRP A 114 5.12 -7.08 -6.32
CA TRP A 114 5.16 -5.63 -6.50
C TRP A 114 5.83 -5.26 -7.83
N ASN A 115 5.27 -4.29 -8.53
CA ASN A 115 5.78 -3.82 -9.82
C ASN A 115 6.96 -2.84 -9.73
N ALA A 116 7.57 -2.71 -8.55
CA ALA A 116 8.71 -1.83 -8.26
C ALA A 116 8.47 -0.34 -8.63
N SER A 117 7.21 0.11 -8.60
CA SER A 117 6.81 1.48 -8.93
C SER A 117 6.46 2.27 -7.66
N THR A 118 5.76 3.38 -7.82
CA THR A 118 5.27 4.20 -6.72
C THR A 118 4.27 3.45 -5.86
N ILE A 119 4.16 3.88 -4.61
CA ILE A 119 3.16 3.41 -3.65
C ILE A 119 2.22 4.57 -3.27
N THR A 120 1.12 4.25 -2.61
CA THR A 120 0.26 5.23 -1.92
C THR A 120 0.05 4.77 -0.49
N PHE A 121 -0.44 5.64 0.38
CA PHE A 121 -0.67 5.29 1.78
C PHE A 121 -1.92 5.93 2.35
N GLN A 122 -2.39 5.39 3.47
CA GLN A 122 -3.35 5.97 4.39
C GLN A 122 -2.79 5.92 5.80
N VAL A 123 -3.08 6.94 6.59
CA VAL A 123 -2.73 6.99 8.01
C VAL A 123 -3.97 6.69 8.83
N PHE A 124 -3.84 5.80 9.79
CA PHE A 124 -4.84 5.54 10.82
C PHE A 124 -4.36 6.23 12.08
N TRP A 125 -5.19 7.11 12.63
CA TRP A 125 -4.80 7.95 13.74
C TRP A 125 -5.97 8.24 14.69
N THR A 126 -5.69 8.84 15.83
CA THR A 126 -6.66 9.29 16.82
C THR A 126 -6.09 10.48 17.57
N THR A 127 -6.89 11.12 18.42
CA THR A 127 -6.48 12.21 19.28
C THR A 127 -7.33 12.26 20.53
N THR A 128 -6.95 13.07 21.51
CA THR A 128 -7.80 13.43 22.67
C THR A 128 -8.59 14.71 22.44
N ALA A 129 -8.39 15.39 21.33
CA ALA A 129 -9.14 16.58 20.94
C ALA A 129 -10.63 16.27 20.75
N THR A 130 -11.47 17.29 20.93
CA THR A 130 -12.93 17.22 20.76
C THR A 130 -13.46 18.28 19.79
N ASP A 131 -12.58 19.00 19.13
CA ASP A 131 -12.86 19.92 18.02
C ASP A 131 -12.75 19.19 16.68
N THR A 132 -12.72 19.93 15.60
CA THR A 132 -12.60 19.40 14.23
C THR A 132 -11.37 19.93 13.52
N ASP A 133 -10.32 20.24 14.30
CA ASP A 133 -9.06 20.73 13.76
C ASP A 133 -8.32 19.61 13.02
N GLY A 134 -7.50 19.99 12.05
CA GLY A 134 -6.85 19.10 11.12
C GLY A 134 -5.42 18.72 11.51
N VAL A 135 -4.97 17.62 10.93
CA VAL A 135 -3.57 17.14 11.00
C VAL A 135 -3.03 16.84 9.61
N ALA A 136 -1.75 17.10 9.40
CA ALA A 136 -1.03 16.75 8.18
C ALA A 136 0.04 15.70 8.46
N PHE A 137 -0.08 14.52 7.83
CA PHE A 137 0.94 13.49 7.88
C PHE A 137 1.67 13.38 6.55
N ALA A 138 2.98 13.22 6.59
CA ALA A 138 3.81 13.05 5.41
C ALA A 138 4.58 11.73 5.45
N LEU A 139 4.70 11.07 4.29
CA LEU A 139 5.48 9.84 4.11
C LEU A 139 6.51 10.01 3.00
N GLN A 140 7.71 9.51 3.23
CA GLN A 140 8.78 9.43 2.25
C GLN A 140 9.52 8.09 2.38
N GLY A 141 10.14 7.63 1.29
CA GLY A 141 10.80 6.34 1.24
C GLY A 141 12.13 6.37 0.51
N VAL A 142 13.00 5.40 0.82
CA VAL A 142 14.24 5.11 0.10
C VAL A 142 14.51 3.61 0.12
N ALA A 143 14.91 3.06 -1.02
CA ALA A 143 15.34 1.67 -1.17
C ALA A 143 16.86 1.58 -1.12
N VAL A 144 17.35 0.46 -0.59
CA VAL A 144 18.78 0.14 -0.45
C VAL A 144 19.00 -1.27 -0.95
N SER A 145 19.86 -1.41 -1.96
CA SER A 145 20.22 -2.69 -2.56
C SER A 145 21.33 -3.40 -1.78
N ASN A 146 21.60 -4.65 -2.15
CA ASN A 146 22.74 -5.40 -1.58
C ASN A 146 24.06 -4.65 -1.84
N ASP A 147 24.92 -4.59 -0.83
CA ASP A 147 26.22 -3.90 -0.81
C ASP A 147 26.17 -2.36 -0.90
N ASP A 148 24.98 -1.74 -0.96
CA ASP A 148 24.82 -0.29 -0.89
C ASP A 148 24.93 0.26 0.54
N THR A 149 25.32 1.53 0.67
CA THR A 149 25.28 2.19 1.97
C THR A 149 23.86 2.50 2.39
N ILE A 150 23.55 2.29 3.69
CA ILE A 150 22.25 2.67 4.27
C ILE A 150 22.19 4.19 4.52
N ASP A 151 23.32 4.88 4.57
CA ASP A 151 23.40 6.35 4.78
C ASP A 151 23.05 7.08 3.48
N VAL A 152 21.77 7.10 3.14
CA VAL A 152 21.22 7.73 1.93
C VAL A 152 20.01 8.60 2.28
N ALA A 153 19.74 9.60 1.43
CA ALA A 153 18.62 10.50 1.62
C ALA A 153 17.28 9.85 1.22
N TYR A 154 16.25 10.12 1.99
CA TYR A 154 14.87 9.80 1.60
C TYR A 154 14.43 10.57 0.34
N GLY A 155 13.45 10.06 -0.36
CA GLY A 155 12.75 10.74 -1.44
C GLY A 155 11.92 11.94 -0.95
N THR A 156 11.28 12.64 -1.88
CA THR A 156 10.38 13.74 -1.56
C THR A 156 9.16 13.24 -0.79
N PRO A 157 8.80 13.85 0.35
CA PRO A 157 7.62 13.47 1.10
C PRO A 157 6.32 13.79 0.33
N ILE A 158 5.31 12.99 0.57
CA ILE A 158 3.94 13.23 0.11
C ILE A 158 3.07 13.41 1.36
N VAL A 159 2.32 14.49 1.39
CA VAL A 159 1.45 14.89 2.51
C VAL A 159 0.02 14.41 2.26
N VAL A 160 -0.63 13.98 3.32
CA VAL A 160 -2.08 13.77 3.41
C VAL A 160 -2.60 14.50 4.63
N THR A 161 -3.78 15.09 4.53
CA THR A 161 -4.44 15.80 5.62
C THR A 161 -5.75 15.12 5.98
N ASP A 162 -6.16 15.28 7.23
CA ASP A 162 -7.43 14.76 7.74
C ASP A 162 -7.90 15.61 8.93
N ASP A 163 -9.19 15.73 9.11
CA ASP A 163 -9.77 16.49 10.22
C ASP A 163 -10.25 15.54 11.32
N ASN A 164 -10.15 15.96 12.58
CA ASN A 164 -10.72 15.23 13.71
C ASN A 164 -12.24 15.14 13.59
N GLY A 165 -12.81 14.00 13.95
CA GLY A 165 -14.26 13.74 13.93
C GLY A 165 -15.07 14.52 14.94
N GLY A 166 -14.43 15.25 15.87
CA GLY A 166 -15.08 16.05 16.91
C GLY A 166 -15.32 15.28 18.20
N ALA A 167 -14.79 14.07 18.35
CA ALA A 167 -14.84 13.33 19.62
C ALA A 167 -13.45 12.71 19.92
N ALA A 168 -13.08 12.73 21.19
CA ALA A 168 -11.85 12.11 21.67
C ALA A 168 -11.86 10.60 21.39
N GLU A 169 -10.72 10.07 20.97
CA GLU A 169 -10.49 8.65 20.70
C GLU A 169 -11.32 8.07 19.53
N ASP A 170 -11.87 8.93 18.66
CA ASP A 170 -12.39 8.49 17.37
C ASP A 170 -11.25 7.92 16.52
N CYS A 171 -11.56 6.89 15.73
CA CYS A 171 -10.62 6.34 14.76
C CYS A 171 -10.75 7.06 13.43
N MET A 172 -9.77 7.90 13.10
CA MET A 172 -9.70 8.62 11.83
C MET A 172 -8.85 7.86 10.83
N VAL A 173 -9.17 8.00 9.55
CA VAL A 173 -8.42 7.40 8.43
C VAL A 173 -8.34 8.42 7.32
N THR A 174 -7.14 8.83 6.99
CA THR A 174 -6.93 9.81 5.90
C THR A 174 -7.46 9.29 4.56
N ALA A 175 -7.70 10.18 3.62
CA ALA A 175 -7.82 9.78 2.22
C ALA A 175 -6.54 9.04 1.77
N GLU A 176 -6.65 8.23 0.72
CA GLU A 176 -5.46 7.63 0.10
C GLU A 176 -4.60 8.74 -0.53
N SER A 177 -3.29 8.71 -0.26
CA SER A 177 -2.35 9.73 -0.73
C SER A 177 -2.19 9.78 -2.25
N SER A 178 -1.60 10.84 -2.74
CA SER A 178 -0.92 10.84 -4.03
C SER A 178 0.26 9.86 -4.04
N ALA A 179 0.81 9.58 -5.22
CA ALA A 179 1.89 8.62 -5.39
C ALA A 179 3.19 9.06 -4.69
N VAL A 180 3.73 8.21 -3.82
CA VAL A 180 5.03 8.34 -3.17
C VAL A 180 6.09 7.68 -4.06
N THR A 181 7.07 8.45 -4.50
CA THR A 181 8.23 7.92 -5.19
C THR A 181 9.28 7.49 -4.16
N ILE A 182 9.62 6.21 -4.13
CA ILE A 182 10.69 5.67 -3.30
C ILE A 182 12.01 5.99 -3.99
N ALA A 183 12.92 6.71 -3.33
CA ALA A 183 14.26 6.98 -3.86
C ALA A 183 15.10 5.70 -3.90
N GLY A 184 16.25 5.71 -4.61
CA GLY A 184 17.19 4.59 -4.63
C GLY A 184 16.85 3.49 -5.66
N SER A 185 15.94 3.77 -6.62
CA SER A 185 15.56 2.83 -7.69
C SER A 185 15.07 1.48 -7.16
N PRO A 186 13.94 1.46 -6.44
CA PRO A 186 13.47 0.29 -5.71
C PRO A 186 13.22 -0.93 -6.60
N GLY A 187 13.50 -2.11 -6.06
CA GLY A 187 13.24 -3.42 -6.63
C GLY A 187 12.58 -4.35 -5.59
N ASP A 188 12.23 -5.57 -6.00
CA ASP A 188 11.56 -6.56 -5.18
C ASP A 188 12.49 -7.27 -4.15
N ASP A 189 13.80 -7.26 -4.40
CA ASP A 189 14.82 -7.82 -3.50
C ASP A 189 15.49 -6.77 -2.59
N GLU A 190 14.94 -5.54 -2.51
CA GLU A 190 15.55 -4.44 -1.79
C GLU A 190 14.84 -4.14 -0.48
N LEU A 191 15.61 -3.60 0.48
CA LEU A 191 15.05 -3.11 1.73
C LEU A 191 14.63 -1.64 1.57
N CYS A 192 13.34 -1.39 1.71
CA CYS A 192 12.79 -0.03 1.67
C CYS A 192 12.61 0.52 3.08
N PHE A 193 13.26 1.64 3.36
CA PHE A 193 13.05 2.42 4.57
C PHE A 193 12.03 3.51 4.31
N PHE A 194 11.13 3.72 5.27
CA PHE A 194 10.12 4.76 5.24
C PHE A 194 10.22 5.63 6.48
N ARG A 195 9.99 6.93 6.31
CA ARG A 195 9.84 7.88 7.39
C ARG A 195 8.49 8.56 7.29
N ILE A 196 7.69 8.45 8.36
CA ILE A 196 6.44 9.17 8.54
C ILE A 196 6.67 10.30 9.54
N PHE A 197 6.00 11.44 9.34
CA PHE A 197 6.07 12.57 10.26
C PHE A 197 4.78 13.40 10.20
N ARG A 198 4.52 14.17 11.26
CA ARG A 198 3.52 15.23 11.26
C ARG A 198 4.18 16.49 10.72
N ASP A 199 3.59 17.07 9.66
CA ASP A 199 4.06 18.32 9.04
C ASP A 199 3.26 19.49 9.64
N VAL A 200 3.71 20.00 10.79
CA VAL A 200 3.05 21.10 11.50
C VAL A 200 3.16 22.44 10.75
N SER A 201 3.93 22.48 9.67
CA SER A 201 4.03 23.66 8.79
C SER A 201 2.98 23.67 7.67
N ASP A 202 2.25 22.58 7.46
CA ASP A 202 1.15 22.51 6.49
C ASP A 202 -0.01 23.40 6.96
N GLY A 203 -0.62 24.14 6.05
CA GLY A 203 -1.72 25.06 6.38
C GLY A 203 -3.02 24.37 6.82
N ASN A 204 -3.11 23.06 6.71
CA ASN A 204 -4.23 22.24 7.19
C ASN A 204 -3.89 21.51 8.50
N ASP A 205 -2.71 21.70 9.07
CA ASP A 205 -2.34 21.20 10.40
C ASP A 205 -2.54 22.34 11.39
N ASP A 206 -3.75 22.40 11.98
CA ASP A 206 -4.12 23.42 12.96
C ASP A 206 -4.53 22.84 14.31
N MET A 207 -4.50 21.50 14.45
CA MET A 207 -4.77 20.81 15.71
C MET A 207 -3.65 21.05 16.72
N THR A 208 -4.00 21.55 17.92
CA THR A 208 -3.06 21.92 18.98
C THR A 208 -2.71 20.77 19.93
N GLU A 209 -3.39 19.67 19.82
CA GLU A 209 -3.14 18.43 20.57
C GLU A 209 -2.20 17.49 19.78
N ASP A 210 -1.67 16.49 20.50
CA ASP A 210 -0.89 15.45 19.86
C ASP A 210 -1.74 14.59 18.92
N ALA A 211 -1.17 14.30 17.75
CA ALA A 211 -1.72 13.32 16.84
C ALA A 211 -1.17 11.93 17.17
N ARG A 212 -2.07 10.99 17.49
CA ARG A 212 -1.75 9.62 17.90
C ARG A 212 -1.82 8.69 16.70
N LEU A 213 -0.67 8.26 16.21
CA LEU A 213 -0.57 7.30 15.11
C LEU A 213 -0.93 5.89 15.61
N LEU A 214 -1.93 5.26 14.98
CA LEU A 214 -2.30 3.85 15.15
C LEU A 214 -1.55 2.94 14.17
N GLY A 215 -1.26 3.45 12.98
CA GLY A 215 -0.51 2.75 11.97
C GLY A 215 -0.67 3.33 10.57
N VAL A 216 0.08 2.75 9.64
CA VAL A 216 0.10 3.15 8.23
C VAL A 216 -0.32 1.97 7.36
N LYS A 217 -1.21 2.20 6.43
CA LYS A 217 -1.55 1.24 5.40
C LYS A 217 -0.92 1.67 4.08
N LEU A 218 0.00 0.88 3.58
CA LEU A 218 0.63 1.09 2.27
C LEU A 218 -0.16 0.34 1.21
N PHE A 219 -0.26 0.93 0.03
CA PHE A 219 -0.83 0.30 -1.16
C PHE A 219 0.21 0.28 -2.26
N PHE A 220 0.30 -0.83 -2.96
CA PHE A 220 1.22 -1.02 -4.06
C PHE A 220 0.55 -1.77 -5.21
N THR A 221 1.04 -1.54 -6.42
CA THR A 221 0.52 -2.22 -7.61
C THR A 221 1.23 -3.56 -7.79
N THR A 222 0.45 -4.62 -8.01
CA THR A 222 0.98 -5.94 -8.34
C THR A 222 1.00 -6.16 -9.85
N ASP A 223 2.00 -6.86 -10.36
CA ASP A 223 2.11 -7.24 -11.78
C ASP A 223 2.21 -8.75 -11.99
N SER A 224 2.29 -9.52 -10.91
CA SER A 224 2.26 -11.00 -10.91
C SER A 224 1.45 -11.51 -9.72
N ALA A 225 0.97 -12.75 -9.82
CA ALA A 225 0.19 -13.38 -8.74
C ALA A 225 1.08 -14.05 -7.68
N ASN A 226 2.34 -14.29 -7.99
CA ASN A 226 3.30 -15.02 -7.15
C ASN A 226 4.72 -14.67 -7.55
N ASP A 227 5.62 -15.04 -6.66
CA ASP A 227 7.05 -15.07 -6.87
C ASP A 227 7.39 -16.14 -7.94
N ALA A 228 7.80 -15.73 -9.12
CA ALA A 228 8.15 -16.59 -10.25
C ALA A 228 9.67 -16.61 -10.49
#